data_2ca69322fc70b5f62ad0ca73a803be01
#
_entry.id   2ca69322fc70b5f62ad0ca73a803be01
#
_cell.length_a   1.000
_cell.length_b   1.000
_cell.length_c   1.000
_cell.angle_alpha   90.00
_cell.angle_beta   90.00
_cell.angle_gamma   90.00
#
_symmetry.space_group_name_H-M   'P 1'
#
loop_
_entity.id
_entity.type
_entity.pdbx_description
1 polymer ?
#
loop_
_entity_poly.entity_id
_entity_poly.type
_entity_poly.pdbx_seq_one_letter_code
_entity_poly.pdbx_strand_id
1 'polypeptide(L)'
;MRHQGKTPVNRPTSLEIENDGLQRVQSLELELEARTRTKPTHLRVGIVLWPQFPLLSLAGLCDGLRHAADLGDQSRQVHCAWTLLGASGSRVTSSCGVEVPVQTSFPPVSDFDYIAVIGGLLPALSQGTPEQTRFIEEMSRQAVPLIGICTGSFVLAQLGLMEDHLTCVHPYHVADWKQMFPHLRYTTHCDYVIDRERLTCAGGISIIELTTELVRRHCGSDRAAKVVHQISVSQRDNPSHIGKRQALGYMASNEDIFSQALLLMEKNIHIPLEVAVIAKLLKCSARQLERIFS
;
A
#
# COMPACT_ATOMS: atom_id res chain seq x y z
N MET A 1 -14.80 38.12 -62.23
CA MET A 1 -14.28 36.80 -61.82
C MET A 1 -13.65 36.98 -60.46
N ARG A 2 -14.32 36.48 -59.38
CA ARG A 2 -13.80 36.57 -58.01
C ARG A 2 -13.22 35.18 -57.65
N HIS A 3 -11.91 35.11 -57.41
CA HIS A 3 -11.28 33.93 -56.85
C HIS A 3 -11.65 33.81 -55.37
N GLN A 4 -12.36 32.75 -55.01
CA GLN A 4 -12.56 32.33 -53.62
C GLN A 4 -11.31 31.55 -53.19
N GLY A 5 -10.58 32.13 -52.22
CA GLY A 5 -9.48 31.46 -51.55
C GLY A 5 -10.02 30.37 -50.62
N LYS A 6 -9.57 29.14 -50.80
CA LYS A 6 -9.79 28.05 -49.85
C LYS A 6 -8.87 28.24 -48.63
N THR A 7 -9.46 28.40 -47.45
CA THR A 7 -8.76 28.35 -46.17
C THR A 7 -8.14 26.97 -45.96
N PRO A 8 -6.87 26.85 -45.54
CA PRO A 8 -6.28 25.56 -45.25
C PRO A 8 -6.88 24.97 -43.97
N VAL A 9 -7.40 23.75 -44.04
CA VAL A 9 -7.82 22.97 -42.87
C VAL A 9 -6.55 22.51 -42.18
N ASN A 10 -6.25 23.13 -41.03
CA ASN A 10 -5.14 22.76 -40.19
C ASN A 10 -5.44 21.37 -39.58
N ARG A 11 -4.71 20.34 -39.98
CA ARG A 11 -4.78 19.02 -39.35
C ARG A 11 -3.92 19.07 -38.10
N PRO A 12 -4.43 18.67 -36.92
CA PRO A 12 -3.62 18.65 -35.69
C PRO A 12 -2.41 17.72 -35.86
N THR A 13 -1.29 18.14 -35.31
CA THR A 13 -0.05 17.38 -35.31
C THR A 13 -0.18 16.16 -34.40
N SER A 14 0.63 15.11 -34.63
CA SER A 14 0.62 13.89 -33.79
C SER A 14 0.84 14.16 -32.32
N LEU A 15 1.59 15.20 -31.94
CA LEU A 15 1.81 15.64 -30.56
C LEU A 15 0.57 16.29 -29.92
N GLU A 16 -0.25 16.99 -30.70
CA GLU A 16 -1.51 17.58 -30.21
C GLU A 16 -2.57 16.50 -29.95
N ILE A 17 -2.58 15.43 -30.75
CA ILE A 17 -3.48 14.29 -30.58
C ILE A 17 -3.06 13.44 -29.35
N GLU A 18 -1.77 13.28 -29.10
CA GLU A 18 -1.27 12.60 -27.88
C GLU A 18 -1.62 13.38 -26.61
N ASN A 19 -1.52 14.70 -26.64
CA ASN A 19 -1.83 15.56 -25.49
C ASN A 19 -3.34 15.60 -25.19
N ASP A 20 -4.18 15.58 -26.22
CA ASP A 20 -5.64 15.56 -26.07
C ASP A 20 -6.13 14.22 -25.51
N GLY A 21 -5.51 13.11 -25.90
CA GLY A 21 -5.76 11.76 -25.35
C GLY A 21 -5.38 11.65 -23.87
N LEU A 22 -4.22 12.16 -23.49
CA LEU A 22 -3.76 12.20 -22.10
C LEU A 22 -4.64 13.10 -21.22
N GLN A 23 -5.01 14.28 -21.71
CA GLN A 23 -5.91 15.19 -20.99
C GLN A 23 -7.31 14.61 -20.81
N ARG A 24 -7.81 13.85 -21.79
CA ARG A 24 -9.10 13.17 -21.70
C ARG A 24 -9.10 12.04 -20.69
N VAL A 25 -8.03 11.25 -20.63
CA VAL A 25 -7.85 10.20 -19.61
C VAL A 25 -7.78 10.83 -18.22
N GLN A 26 -6.99 11.88 -18.04
CA GLN A 26 -6.90 12.61 -16.76
C GLN A 26 -8.23 13.24 -16.34
N SER A 27 -9.01 13.78 -17.30
CA SER A 27 -10.33 14.37 -17.01
C SER A 27 -11.35 13.29 -16.62
N LEU A 28 -11.34 12.13 -17.26
CA LEU A 28 -12.18 10.99 -16.89
C LEU A 28 -11.80 10.39 -15.52
N GLU A 29 -10.52 10.33 -15.20
CA GLU A 29 -10.03 9.94 -13.88
C GLU A 29 -10.52 10.91 -12.80
N LEU A 30 -10.42 12.22 -13.05
CA LEU A 30 -10.92 13.26 -12.15
C LEU A 30 -12.45 13.21 -11.97
N GLU A 31 -13.21 12.94 -13.03
CA GLU A 31 -14.66 12.77 -12.96
C GLU A 31 -15.06 11.50 -12.18
N LEU A 32 -14.35 10.40 -12.41
CA LEU A 32 -14.58 9.15 -11.68
C LEU A 32 -14.27 9.29 -10.19
N GLU A 33 -13.19 10.00 -9.87
CA GLU A 33 -12.82 10.31 -8.49
C GLU A 33 -13.76 11.33 -7.82
N ALA A 34 -14.27 12.30 -8.56
CA ALA A 34 -15.30 13.19 -8.07
C ALA A 34 -16.60 12.44 -7.70
N ARG A 35 -16.94 11.38 -8.46
CA ARG A 35 -18.07 10.49 -8.15
C ARG A 35 -17.79 9.56 -6.96
N THR A 36 -16.52 9.19 -6.72
CA THR A 36 -16.14 8.38 -5.56
C THR A 36 -15.90 9.20 -4.29
N ARG A 37 -15.69 10.53 -4.40
CA ARG A 37 -15.57 11.45 -3.25
C ARG A 37 -16.81 11.50 -2.34
N THR A 38 -17.96 11.05 -2.82
CA THR A 38 -19.18 10.92 -2.00
C THR A 38 -19.26 9.62 -1.21
N LYS A 39 -18.34 8.65 -1.44
CA LYS A 39 -18.23 7.43 -0.64
C LYS A 39 -17.22 7.62 0.48
N PRO A 40 -17.52 7.16 1.70
CA PRO A 40 -16.54 7.18 2.79
C PRO A 40 -15.30 6.40 2.40
N THR A 41 -14.14 6.83 2.90
CA THR A 41 -12.87 6.10 2.77
C THR A 41 -13.08 4.66 3.27
N HIS A 42 -12.71 3.67 2.46
CA HIS A 42 -13.01 2.26 2.72
C HIS A 42 -12.10 1.64 3.80
N LEU A 43 -10.89 2.20 3.98
CA LEU A 43 -9.91 1.72 4.95
C LEU A 43 -9.18 2.90 5.58
N ARG A 44 -9.25 3.04 6.90
CA ARG A 44 -8.56 4.07 7.69
C ARG A 44 -7.67 3.42 8.74
N VAL A 45 -6.39 3.70 8.70
CA VAL A 45 -5.40 3.12 9.61
C VAL A 45 -4.72 4.21 10.42
N GLY A 46 -4.91 4.19 11.75
CA GLY A 46 -4.12 4.97 12.69
C GLY A 46 -2.80 4.24 12.98
N ILE A 47 -1.67 4.92 12.96
CA ILE A 47 -0.34 4.33 13.12
C ILE A 47 0.32 4.92 14.35
N VAL A 48 0.69 4.07 15.31
CA VAL A 48 1.45 4.42 16.51
C VAL A 48 2.86 3.86 16.36
N LEU A 49 3.84 4.74 16.38
CA LEU A 49 5.26 4.38 16.29
C LEU A 49 5.86 4.26 17.68
N TRP A 50 6.47 3.11 17.97
CA TRP A 50 7.29 2.94 19.15
C TRP A 50 8.70 3.47 18.91
N PRO A 51 9.42 3.99 19.91
CA PRO A 51 10.82 4.39 19.74
C PRO A 51 11.67 3.26 19.13
N GLN A 52 12.56 3.62 18.22
CA GLN A 52 13.42 2.68 17.48
C GLN A 52 12.65 1.66 16.63
N PHE A 53 11.52 2.06 16.08
CA PHE A 53 10.73 1.24 15.13
C PHE A 53 11.51 0.94 13.85
N PRO A 54 11.29 -0.21 13.16
CA PRO A 54 11.90 -0.49 11.89
C PRO A 54 11.24 0.34 10.78
N LEU A 55 12.04 1.18 10.11
CA LEU A 55 11.55 2.09 9.05
C LEU A 55 10.88 1.35 7.91
N LEU A 56 11.38 0.15 7.54
CA LEU A 56 10.78 -0.68 6.50
C LEU A 56 9.34 -1.07 6.82
N SER A 57 9.01 -1.35 8.09
CA SER A 57 7.64 -1.68 8.49
C SER A 57 6.69 -0.50 8.31
N LEU A 58 7.12 0.71 8.61
CA LEU A 58 6.34 1.91 8.36
C LEU A 58 6.18 2.17 6.86
N ALA A 59 7.29 2.13 6.13
CA ALA A 59 7.30 2.37 4.69
C ALA A 59 6.43 1.36 3.94
N GLY A 60 6.55 0.06 4.27
CA GLY A 60 5.76 -1.00 3.64
C GLY A 60 4.25 -0.85 3.88
N LEU A 61 3.84 -0.46 5.10
CA LEU A 61 2.44 -0.16 5.40
C LEU A 61 1.94 1.07 4.63
N CYS A 62 2.67 2.20 4.71
CA CYS A 62 2.27 3.44 4.07
C CYS A 62 2.26 3.33 2.54
N ASP A 63 3.29 2.72 1.94
CA ASP A 63 3.37 2.55 0.49
C ASP A 63 2.31 1.56 -0.02
N GLY A 64 2.03 0.49 0.73
CA GLY A 64 0.93 -0.41 0.41
C GLY A 64 -0.42 0.30 0.39
N LEU A 65 -0.73 1.07 1.43
CA LEU A 65 -1.96 1.85 1.51
C LEU A 65 -2.03 2.93 0.42
N ARG A 66 -0.92 3.63 0.16
CA ARG A 66 -0.81 4.69 -0.84
C ARG A 66 -1.11 4.18 -2.26
N HIS A 67 -0.56 3.03 -2.63
CA HIS A 67 -0.81 2.45 -3.96
C HIS A 67 -2.26 2.02 -4.16
N ALA A 68 -2.97 1.70 -3.09
CA ALA A 68 -4.40 1.40 -3.12
C ALA A 68 -5.30 2.63 -2.98
N ALA A 69 -4.75 3.78 -2.56
CA ALA A 69 -5.53 4.92 -2.11
C ALA A 69 -6.28 5.64 -3.23
N ASP A 70 -5.70 5.75 -4.42
CA ASP A 70 -6.33 6.37 -5.58
C ASP A 70 -6.05 5.59 -6.88
N LEU A 71 -6.76 5.97 -7.95
CA LEU A 71 -6.62 5.35 -9.27
C LEU A 71 -5.38 5.85 -10.03
N GLY A 72 -5.10 7.15 -9.92
CA GLY A 72 -4.05 7.83 -10.68
C GLY A 72 -2.66 7.77 -10.05
N ASP A 73 -2.46 6.99 -9.00
CA ASP A 73 -1.19 6.86 -8.26
C ASP A 73 -0.61 8.20 -7.76
N GLN A 74 -1.49 9.16 -7.46
CA GLN A 74 -1.15 10.49 -6.96
C GLN A 74 -1.06 10.54 -5.42
N SER A 75 -1.16 9.39 -4.76
CA SER A 75 -1.09 9.24 -3.30
C SER A 75 -2.19 10.01 -2.54
N ARG A 76 -3.32 10.27 -3.19
CA ARG A 76 -4.48 10.90 -2.54
C ARG A 76 -5.22 9.88 -1.68
N GLN A 77 -5.48 10.22 -0.44
CA GLN A 77 -6.16 9.35 0.52
C GLN A 77 -7.68 9.28 0.26
N VAL A 78 -8.08 8.67 -0.86
CA VAL A 78 -9.49 8.55 -1.28
C VAL A 78 -10.11 7.25 -0.77
N HIS A 79 -9.50 6.10 -1.09
CA HIS A 79 -10.01 4.78 -0.69
C HIS A 79 -9.30 4.22 0.55
N CYS A 80 -8.02 4.54 0.71
CA CYS A 80 -7.25 4.24 1.90
C CYS A 80 -6.74 5.53 2.51
N ALA A 81 -6.80 5.64 3.84
CA ALA A 81 -6.22 6.74 4.60
C ALA A 81 -5.37 6.19 5.73
N TRP A 82 -4.30 6.88 6.05
CA TRP A 82 -3.43 6.56 7.16
C TRP A 82 -3.00 7.83 7.87
N THR A 83 -2.79 7.74 9.17
CA THR A 83 -2.41 8.88 10.01
C THR A 83 -1.44 8.43 11.09
N LEU A 84 -0.31 9.12 11.18
CA LEU A 84 0.68 8.92 12.25
C LEU A 84 0.22 9.64 13.51
N LEU A 85 -0.01 8.87 14.58
CA LEU A 85 -0.57 9.31 15.85
C LEU A 85 0.51 9.41 16.91
N GLY A 86 0.47 10.46 17.73
CA GLY A 86 1.39 10.66 18.84
C GLY A 86 1.18 11.99 19.56
N ALA A 87 2.10 12.38 20.43
CA ALA A 87 2.04 13.71 21.06
C ALA A 87 2.24 14.81 20.00
N SER A 88 1.44 15.86 20.08
CA SER A 88 1.48 16.97 19.12
C SER A 88 2.91 17.54 18.98
N GLY A 89 3.38 17.65 17.75
CA GLY A 89 4.71 18.18 17.43
C GLY A 89 5.87 17.24 17.74
N SER A 90 5.61 16.02 18.24
CA SER A 90 6.66 15.05 18.54
C SER A 90 7.21 14.39 17.27
N ARG A 91 8.41 13.84 17.40
CA ARG A 91 9.07 13.01 16.40
C ARG A 91 9.42 11.68 17.03
N VAL A 92 9.39 10.62 16.26
CA VAL A 92 9.83 9.30 16.68
C VAL A 92 11.01 8.86 15.84
N THR A 93 12.10 8.49 16.49
CA THR A 93 13.32 8.05 15.82
C THR A 93 13.22 6.55 15.53
N SER A 94 13.44 6.17 14.27
CA SER A 94 13.53 4.77 13.83
C SER A 94 14.82 4.10 14.29
N SER A 95 14.90 2.77 14.20
CA SER A 95 16.10 1.98 14.54
C SER A 95 17.31 2.30 13.65
N CYS A 96 17.11 2.91 12.47
CA CYS A 96 18.19 3.37 11.58
C CYS A 96 18.47 4.88 11.71
N GLY A 97 17.92 5.57 12.72
CA GLY A 97 18.20 6.97 13.01
C GLY A 97 17.36 8.00 12.25
N VAL A 98 16.44 7.57 11.38
CA VAL A 98 15.54 8.49 10.68
C VAL A 98 14.43 8.94 11.62
N GLU A 99 14.24 10.25 11.74
CA GLU A 99 13.17 10.84 12.53
C GLU A 99 11.90 11.05 11.70
N VAL A 100 10.78 10.57 12.21
CA VAL A 100 9.46 10.71 11.58
C VAL A 100 8.57 11.59 12.45
N PRO A 101 8.03 12.71 11.91
CA PRO A 101 7.11 13.54 12.64
C PRO A 101 5.75 12.88 12.77
N VAL A 102 5.09 13.00 13.92
CA VAL A 102 3.68 12.66 14.08
C VAL A 102 2.78 13.71 13.40
N GLN A 103 1.68 13.25 12.85
CA GLN A 103 0.76 14.11 12.08
C GLN A 103 -0.34 14.71 12.97
N THR A 104 -0.82 13.96 13.94
CA THR A 104 -1.88 14.40 14.84
C THR A 104 -1.79 13.73 16.21
N SER A 105 -2.41 14.37 17.22
CA SER A 105 -2.57 13.80 18.55
C SER A 105 -3.55 12.63 18.56
N PHE A 106 -3.51 11.84 19.63
CA PHE A 106 -4.43 10.73 19.84
C PHE A 106 -5.88 11.22 19.95
N PRO A 107 -6.79 10.79 19.08
CA PRO A 107 -8.19 11.18 19.17
C PRO A 107 -8.89 10.41 20.28
N PRO A 108 -9.86 11.02 20.98
CA PRO A 108 -10.62 10.37 22.05
C PRO A 108 -11.62 9.32 21.54
N VAL A 109 -12.07 9.47 20.29
CA VAL A 109 -12.96 8.54 19.60
C VAL A 109 -12.33 8.19 18.26
N SER A 110 -12.37 6.93 17.91
CA SER A 110 -11.71 6.45 16.70
C SER A 110 -12.63 6.46 15.50
N ASP A 111 -12.18 7.15 14.45
CA ASP A 111 -12.69 6.97 13.09
C ASP A 111 -11.85 5.95 12.29
N PHE A 112 -10.94 5.23 12.96
CA PHE A 112 -10.07 4.26 12.33
C PHE A 112 -10.69 2.87 12.30
N ASP A 113 -10.49 2.15 11.20
CA ASP A 113 -10.85 0.74 11.07
C ASP A 113 -9.80 -0.15 11.76
N TYR A 114 -8.57 0.34 11.87
CA TYR A 114 -7.45 -0.34 12.54
C TYR A 114 -6.52 0.65 13.21
N ILE A 115 -5.92 0.22 14.33
CA ILE A 115 -4.76 0.89 14.93
C ILE A 115 -3.55 -0.03 14.76
N ALA A 116 -2.56 0.41 14.01
CA ALA A 116 -1.29 -0.28 13.80
C ALA A 116 -0.24 0.21 14.80
N VAL A 117 0.30 -0.70 15.60
CA VAL A 117 1.40 -0.45 16.53
C VAL A 117 2.67 -1.03 15.92
N ILE A 118 3.58 -0.16 15.50
CA ILE A 118 4.88 -0.56 14.97
C ILE A 118 5.88 -0.54 16.14
N GLY A 119 6.26 -1.72 16.61
CA GLY A 119 7.17 -1.85 17.75
C GLY A 119 8.61 -1.50 17.40
N GLY A 120 9.40 -1.20 18.43
CA GLY A 120 10.82 -0.85 18.32
C GLY A 120 11.76 -2.01 18.62
N LEU A 121 13.03 -1.71 18.84
CA LEU A 121 13.96 -2.69 19.37
C LEU A 121 13.49 -3.16 20.78
N LEU A 122 13.71 -4.45 21.10
CA LEU A 122 13.25 -5.00 22.39
C LEU A 122 13.67 -4.17 23.62
N PRO A 123 14.90 -3.64 23.71
CA PRO A 123 15.29 -2.76 24.81
C PRO A 123 14.50 -1.44 24.86
N ALA A 124 13.90 -1.02 23.76
CA ALA A 124 13.10 0.20 23.68
C ALA A 124 11.60 -0.02 23.96
N LEU A 125 11.15 -1.24 24.22
CA LEU A 125 9.74 -1.52 24.52
C LEU A 125 9.22 -0.74 25.73
N SER A 126 10.05 -0.55 26.76
CA SER A 126 9.72 0.23 27.96
C SER A 126 9.70 1.76 27.73
N GLN A 127 10.12 2.23 26.56
CA GLN A 127 10.20 3.66 26.24
C GLN A 127 8.89 4.23 25.65
N GLY A 128 7.86 3.40 25.53
CA GLY A 128 6.52 3.87 25.15
C GLY A 128 5.98 4.85 26.19
N THR A 129 5.29 5.88 25.70
CA THR A 129 4.71 6.89 26.58
C THR A 129 3.41 6.39 27.24
N PRO A 130 3.06 6.88 28.44
CA PRO A 130 1.77 6.56 29.07
C PRO A 130 0.56 6.95 28.21
N GLU A 131 0.72 7.94 27.34
CA GLU A 131 -0.32 8.36 26.39
C GLU A 131 -0.55 7.34 25.28
N GLN A 132 0.54 6.80 24.71
CA GLN A 132 0.48 5.72 23.74
C GLN A 132 -0.22 4.49 24.32
N THR A 133 0.20 4.07 25.51
CA THR A 133 -0.37 2.91 26.21
C THR A 133 -1.87 3.09 26.45
N ARG A 134 -2.28 4.20 27.06
CA ARG A 134 -3.69 4.52 27.31
C ARG A 134 -4.51 4.59 26.03
N PHE A 135 -3.96 5.15 24.98
CA PHE A 135 -4.65 5.20 23.68
C PHE A 135 -4.90 3.81 23.10
N ILE A 136 -3.90 2.93 23.08
CA ILE A 136 -4.03 1.56 22.58
C ILE A 136 -5.06 0.77 23.40
N GLU A 137 -5.02 0.86 24.73
CA GLU A 137 -6.00 0.24 25.62
C GLU A 137 -7.42 0.77 25.38
N GLU A 138 -7.56 2.08 25.16
CA GLU A 138 -8.85 2.71 24.87
C GLU A 138 -9.41 2.21 23.53
N MET A 139 -8.59 2.15 22.48
CA MET A 139 -8.99 1.62 21.18
C MET A 139 -9.41 0.14 21.29
N SER A 140 -8.70 -0.65 22.08
CA SER A 140 -9.10 -2.02 22.36
C SER A 140 -10.45 -2.11 23.07
N ARG A 141 -10.72 -1.25 24.06
CA ARG A 141 -12.02 -1.20 24.77
C ARG A 141 -13.17 -0.78 23.84
N GLN A 142 -12.89 0.07 22.84
CA GLN A 142 -13.84 0.46 21.80
C GLN A 142 -13.98 -0.60 20.69
N ALA A 143 -13.39 -1.79 20.87
CA ALA A 143 -13.38 -2.88 19.89
C ALA A 143 -12.77 -2.51 18.52
N VAL A 144 -11.89 -1.51 18.48
CA VAL A 144 -11.12 -1.20 17.28
C VAL A 144 -10.05 -2.28 17.09
N PRO A 145 -9.99 -2.94 15.93
CA PRO A 145 -8.97 -3.94 15.65
C PRO A 145 -7.54 -3.38 15.75
N LEU A 146 -6.66 -4.13 16.42
CA LEU A 146 -5.26 -3.74 16.64
C LEU A 146 -4.33 -4.57 15.78
N ILE A 147 -3.34 -3.92 15.19
CA ILE A 147 -2.28 -4.55 14.39
C ILE A 147 -0.95 -4.42 15.11
N GLY A 148 -0.35 -5.53 15.53
CA GLY A 148 1.02 -5.57 16.07
C GLY A 148 2.02 -5.88 14.95
N ILE A 149 2.86 -4.92 14.61
CA ILE A 149 3.86 -5.05 13.53
C ILE A 149 5.24 -5.20 14.13
N CYS A 150 5.97 -6.24 13.73
CA CYS A 150 7.26 -6.61 14.30
C CYS A 150 7.11 -6.79 15.82
N THR A 151 7.93 -6.13 16.63
CA THR A 151 7.79 -6.14 18.09
C THR A 151 6.61 -5.34 18.63
N GLY A 152 5.76 -4.78 17.77
CA GLY A 152 4.44 -4.26 18.14
C GLY A 152 3.54 -5.34 18.75
N SER A 153 3.71 -6.60 18.36
CA SER A 153 3.06 -7.75 19.01
C SER A 153 3.48 -7.88 20.49
N PHE A 154 4.73 -7.59 20.81
CA PHE A 154 5.23 -7.56 22.21
C PHE A 154 4.60 -6.42 23.01
N VAL A 155 4.43 -5.25 22.38
CA VAL A 155 3.74 -4.13 23.02
C VAL A 155 2.31 -4.53 23.38
N LEU A 156 1.56 -5.12 22.43
CA LEU A 156 0.19 -5.56 22.67
C LEU A 156 0.13 -6.66 23.76
N ALA A 157 1.12 -7.58 23.77
CA ALA A 157 1.21 -8.62 24.79
C ALA A 157 1.50 -8.05 26.20
N GLN A 158 2.39 -7.06 26.32
CA GLN A 158 2.66 -6.37 27.59
C GLN A 158 1.43 -5.65 28.16
N LEU A 159 0.51 -5.22 27.29
CA LEU A 159 -0.75 -4.60 27.67
C LEU A 159 -1.85 -5.62 27.98
N GLY A 160 -1.55 -6.94 27.97
CA GLY A 160 -2.52 -8.01 28.20
C GLY A 160 -3.57 -8.15 27.06
N LEU A 161 -3.29 -7.62 25.88
CA LEU A 161 -4.23 -7.58 24.77
C LEU A 161 -4.13 -8.79 23.85
N MET A 162 -3.28 -9.78 24.18
CA MET A 162 -3.01 -10.96 23.35
C MET A 162 -3.37 -12.30 24.03
N GLU A 163 -4.02 -12.28 25.20
CA GLU A 163 -4.24 -13.46 26.04
C GLU A 163 -4.92 -14.63 25.29
N ASP A 164 -5.96 -14.36 24.53
CA ASP A 164 -6.73 -15.39 23.80
C ASP A 164 -6.44 -15.41 22.29
N HIS A 165 -5.35 -14.76 21.86
CA HIS A 165 -5.03 -14.59 20.45
C HIS A 165 -3.78 -15.34 20.02
N LEU A 166 -3.80 -15.87 18.78
CA LEU A 166 -2.59 -16.39 18.15
C LEU A 166 -1.75 -15.24 17.60
N THR A 167 -0.46 -15.22 17.95
CA THR A 167 0.46 -14.15 17.57
C THR A 167 1.46 -14.63 16.53
N CYS A 168 1.62 -13.87 15.43
CA CYS A 168 2.77 -14.03 14.54
C CYS A 168 3.99 -13.36 15.14
N VAL A 169 5.04 -14.15 15.41
CA VAL A 169 6.30 -13.68 15.99
C VAL A 169 7.43 -13.92 15.00
N HIS A 170 8.29 -12.91 14.82
CA HIS A 170 9.48 -13.07 13.98
C HIS A 170 10.39 -14.19 14.55
N PRO A 171 10.89 -15.12 13.72
CA PRO A 171 11.72 -16.25 14.20
C PRO A 171 12.89 -15.84 15.08
N TYR A 172 13.50 -14.69 14.80
CA TYR A 172 14.61 -14.15 15.59
C TYR A 172 14.23 -13.84 17.06
N HIS A 173 12.97 -13.49 17.34
CA HIS A 173 12.47 -13.07 18.64
C HIS A 173 11.70 -14.16 19.40
N VAL A 174 11.77 -15.41 18.97
CA VAL A 174 11.05 -16.53 19.61
C VAL A 174 11.53 -16.77 21.03
N ALA A 175 12.85 -16.69 21.27
CA ALA A 175 13.40 -16.90 22.59
C ALA A 175 12.92 -15.82 23.57
N ASP A 176 12.93 -14.56 23.13
CA ASP A 176 12.45 -13.42 23.93
C ASP A 176 10.96 -13.55 24.19
N TRP A 177 10.16 -13.93 23.19
CA TRP A 177 8.72 -14.14 23.32
C TRP A 177 8.40 -15.20 24.38
N LYS A 178 9.04 -16.36 24.31
CA LYS A 178 8.87 -17.45 25.29
C LYS A 178 9.27 -17.06 26.71
N GLN A 179 10.31 -16.26 26.82
CA GLN A 179 10.76 -15.78 28.13
C GLN A 179 9.80 -14.77 28.74
N MET A 180 9.28 -13.83 27.92
CA MET A 180 8.42 -12.74 28.41
C MET A 180 6.96 -13.18 28.56
N PHE A 181 6.48 -14.05 27.65
CA PHE A 181 5.07 -14.45 27.55
C PHE A 181 4.92 -15.96 27.38
N PRO A 182 5.37 -16.79 28.35
CA PRO A 182 5.39 -18.24 28.21
C PRO A 182 4.00 -18.89 28.02
N HIS A 183 2.95 -18.19 28.41
CA HIS A 183 1.56 -18.66 28.33
C HIS A 183 0.85 -18.25 27.03
N LEU A 184 1.39 -17.28 26.28
CA LEU A 184 0.75 -16.80 25.08
C LEU A 184 1.05 -17.68 23.85
N ARG A 185 0.02 -17.92 23.04
CA ARG A 185 0.14 -18.70 21.80
C ARG A 185 0.83 -17.90 20.71
N TYR A 186 1.74 -18.52 19.99
CA TYR A 186 2.45 -17.89 18.90
C TYR A 186 2.73 -18.87 17.75
N THR A 187 3.05 -18.32 16.59
CA THR A 187 3.53 -19.04 15.40
C THR A 187 4.61 -18.23 14.68
N THR A 188 5.50 -18.93 13.98
CA THR A 188 6.56 -18.36 13.13
C THR A 188 6.48 -18.83 11.68
N HIS A 189 5.44 -19.61 11.35
CA HIS A 189 5.32 -20.30 10.06
C HIS A 189 4.49 -19.53 9.03
N CYS A 190 4.23 -18.24 9.27
CA CYS A 190 3.46 -17.39 8.39
C CYS A 190 3.96 -15.95 8.45
N ASP A 191 3.66 -15.16 7.45
CA ASP A 191 4.01 -13.75 7.39
C ASP A 191 3.16 -12.91 8.34
N TYR A 192 1.88 -13.29 8.52
CA TYR A 192 0.96 -12.62 9.42
C TYR A 192 -0.10 -13.59 9.97
N VAL A 193 -0.74 -13.18 11.05
CA VAL A 193 -1.93 -13.82 11.63
C VAL A 193 -3.03 -12.78 11.76
N ILE A 194 -4.27 -13.18 11.42
CA ILE A 194 -5.48 -12.44 11.70
C ILE A 194 -6.35 -13.34 12.60
N ASP A 195 -6.38 -13.00 13.87
CA ASP A 195 -7.18 -13.71 14.87
C ASP A 195 -8.19 -12.73 15.49
N ARG A 196 -9.39 -12.72 14.88
CA ARG A 196 -10.49 -11.81 15.26
C ARG A 196 -10.07 -10.34 15.12
N GLU A 197 -10.10 -9.57 16.19
CA GLU A 197 -9.71 -8.15 16.23
C GLU A 197 -8.23 -7.93 16.54
N ARG A 198 -7.40 -8.98 16.54
CA ARG A 198 -5.94 -8.90 16.67
C ARG A 198 -5.25 -9.40 15.42
N LEU A 199 -4.46 -8.53 14.85
CA LEU A 199 -3.65 -8.83 13.66
C LEU A 199 -2.18 -8.67 14.04
N THR A 200 -1.34 -9.60 13.63
CA THR A 200 0.09 -9.52 13.89
C THR A 200 0.90 -9.95 12.68
N CYS A 201 2.03 -9.30 12.43
CA CYS A 201 2.96 -9.75 11.40
C CYS A 201 4.41 -9.71 11.92
N ALA A 202 5.24 -10.57 11.33
CA ALA A 202 6.65 -10.69 11.71
C ALA A 202 7.46 -9.41 11.52
N GLY A 203 7.00 -8.48 10.70
CA GLY A 203 7.74 -7.27 10.32
C GLY A 203 8.59 -7.48 9.06
N GLY A 204 9.51 -6.56 8.77
CA GLY A 204 10.26 -6.60 7.52
C GLY A 204 9.32 -6.52 6.30
N ILE A 205 9.52 -7.41 5.33
CA ILE A 205 8.67 -7.48 4.12
C ILE A 205 7.30 -8.11 4.39
N SER A 206 7.11 -8.85 5.47
CA SER A 206 5.80 -9.46 5.82
C SER A 206 4.68 -8.42 6.00
N ILE A 207 5.02 -7.15 6.24
CA ILE A 207 4.03 -6.07 6.30
C ILE A 207 3.33 -5.84 4.96
N ILE A 208 3.99 -6.11 3.85
CA ILE A 208 3.42 -5.95 2.51
C ILE A 208 2.28 -6.94 2.31
N GLU A 209 2.47 -8.20 2.74
CA GLU A 209 1.45 -9.24 2.66
C GLU A 209 0.24 -8.88 3.53
N LEU A 210 0.45 -8.47 4.78
CA LEU A 210 -0.64 -8.04 5.65
C LEU A 210 -1.37 -6.82 5.09
N THR A 211 -0.64 -5.81 4.61
CA THR A 211 -1.24 -4.61 4.02
C THR A 211 -2.07 -4.94 2.78
N THR A 212 -1.54 -5.82 1.92
CA THR A 212 -2.26 -6.31 0.74
C THR A 212 -3.55 -7.01 1.12
N GLU A 213 -3.54 -7.83 2.17
CA GLU A 213 -4.74 -8.50 2.68
C GLU A 213 -5.78 -7.49 3.23
N LEU A 214 -5.35 -6.47 3.97
CA LEU A 214 -6.24 -5.40 4.44
C LEU A 214 -6.88 -4.65 3.27
N VAL A 215 -6.08 -4.29 2.27
CA VAL A 215 -6.58 -3.65 1.05
C VAL A 215 -7.56 -4.55 0.32
N ARG A 216 -7.28 -5.86 0.20
CA ARG A 216 -8.16 -6.81 -0.44
C ARG A 216 -9.53 -6.89 0.26
N ARG A 217 -9.55 -6.89 1.59
CA ARG A 217 -10.79 -6.96 2.39
C ARG A 217 -11.65 -5.70 2.28
N HIS A 218 -11.03 -4.54 2.26
CA HIS A 218 -11.74 -3.26 2.34
C HIS A 218 -11.92 -2.57 0.99
N CYS A 219 -10.98 -2.76 0.06
CA CYS A 219 -10.92 -2.04 -1.20
C CYS A 219 -11.03 -2.93 -2.45
N GLY A 220 -11.06 -4.27 -2.24
CA GLY A 220 -11.22 -5.26 -3.30
C GLY A 220 -9.92 -5.77 -3.90
N SER A 221 -10.05 -6.86 -4.67
CA SER A 221 -8.91 -7.62 -5.22
C SER A 221 -8.07 -6.81 -6.21
N ASP A 222 -8.69 -5.95 -7.00
CA ASP A 222 -7.98 -5.17 -8.03
C ASP A 222 -6.99 -4.18 -7.42
N ARG A 223 -7.38 -3.53 -6.31
CA ARG A 223 -6.49 -2.62 -5.59
C ARG A 223 -5.38 -3.37 -4.86
N ALA A 224 -5.68 -4.54 -4.32
CA ALA A 224 -4.66 -5.41 -3.73
C ALA A 224 -3.65 -5.89 -4.78
N ALA A 225 -4.09 -6.27 -5.98
CA ALA A 225 -3.22 -6.61 -7.09
C ALA A 225 -2.32 -5.43 -7.50
N LYS A 226 -2.86 -4.20 -7.53
CA LYS A 226 -2.07 -2.99 -7.79
C LYS A 226 -0.96 -2.81 -6.74
N VAL A 227 -1.25 -3.01 -5.44
CA VAL A 227 -0.24 -2.94 -4.36
C VAL A 227 0.89 -3.92 -4.62
N VAL A 228 0.56 -5.21 -4.84
CA VAL A 228 1.55 -6.25 -5.13
C VAL A 228 2.41 -5.88 -6.35
N HIS A 229 1.78 -5.45 -7.43
CA HIS A 229 2.49 -5.08 -8.65
C HIS A 229 3.44 -3.89 -8.45
N GLN A 230 3.05 -2.89 -7.69
CA GLN A 230 3.87 -1.68 -7.45
C GLN A 230 5.03 -1.92 -6.48
N ILE A 231 4.81 -2.77 -5.46
CA ILE A 231 5.82 -3.05 -4.44
C ILE A 231 6.62 -4.32 -4.78
N SER A 232 6.21 -5.12 -5.79
CA SER A 232 6.68 -6.48 -5.98
C SER A 232 8.19 -6.63 -5.89
N VAL A 233 8.61 -7.38 -4.87
CA VAL A 233 9.94 -7.96 -4.76
C VAL A 233 9.91 -9.27 -5.56
N SER A 234 10.47 -9.24 -6.75
CA SER A 234 10.56 -10.43 -7.59
C SER A 234 11.47 -11.46 -6.93
N GLN A 235 10.90 -12.50 -6.34
CA GLN A 235 11.67 -13.70 -5.97
C GLN A 235 12.09 -14.40 -7.28
N ARG A 236 13.34 -14.24 -7.68
CA ARG A 236 13.93 -15.04 -8.78
C ARG A 236 15.33 -15.48 -8.41
N ASP A 237 15.50 -16.80 -8.40
CA ASP A 237 16.74 -17.54 -8.19
C ASP A 237 17.74 -17.39 -9.35
N ASN A 238 18.16 -16.17 -9.71
CA ASN A 238 19.15 -16.02 -10.76
C ASN A 238 20.18 -14.93 -10.40
N PRO A 239 21.46 -15.32 -10.21
CA PRO A 239 22.54 -14.41 -9.86
C PRO A 239 23.03 -13.63 -11.08
N SER A 240 22.23 -12.74 -11.63
CA SER A 240 22.71 -11.73 -12.57
C SER A 240 22.95 -10.42 -11.83
N HIS A 241 24.12 -9.80 -12.04
CA HIS A 241 24.52 -8.52 -11.45
C HIS A 241 23.60 -7.33 -11.86
N ILE A 242 22.65 -7.58 -12.73
CA ILE A 242 21.57 -6.66 -13.09
C ILE A 242 20.36 -7.14 -12.33
N GLY A 243 19.95 -6.45 -11.27
CA GLY A 243 18.70 -6.71 -10.58
C GLY A 243 17.59 -6.75 -11.63
N LYS A 244 16.99 -7.93 -11.84
CA LYS A 244 15.91 -8.12 -12.81
C LYS A 244 14.59 -7.55 -12.29
N ARG A 245 14.50 -6.27 -12.12
CA ARG A 245 13.42 -5.54 -12.73
C ARG A 245 13.84 -5.42 -14.19
N GLN A 246 13.42 -6.33 -15.03
CA GLN A 246 13.35 -5.97 -16.44
C GLN A 246 12.50 -4.73 -16.47
N ALA A 247 13.17 -3.61 -16.69
CA ALA A 247 12.53 -2.39 -17.00
C ALA A 247 11.45 -2.73 -18.04
N LEU A 248 10.22 -2.46 -17.71
CA LEU A 248 9.16 -2.32 -18.67
C LEU A 248 9.55 -1.11 -19.54
N GLY A 249 10.43 -1.34 -20.46
CA GLY A 249 10.94 -0.30 -21.34
C GLY A 249 12.39 -0.55 -21.69
N TYR A 250 12.65 -1.46 -22.62
CA TYR A 250 13.63 -1.37 -23.69
C TYR A 250 13.79 -2.76 -24.32
N MET A 251 13.11 -2.96 -25.40
CA MET A 251 13.34 -3.83 -26.55
C MET A 251 12.01 -4.42 -27.04
N ALA A 252 11.63 -4.09 -28.27
CA ALA A 252 10.38 -4.50 -28.90
C ALA A 252 10.41 -5.99 -29.30
N SER A 253 10.19 -6.85 -28.33
CA SER A 253 9.83 -8.25 -28.56
C SER A 253 8.33 -8.43 -28.33
N ASN A 254 7.73 -9.50 -28.84
CA ASN A 254 6.31 -9.81 -28.57
C ASN A 254 6.02 -9.92 -27.06
N GLU A 255 6.99 -10.34 -26.25
CA GLU A 255 6.88 -10.34 -24.77
C GLU A 255 6.81 -8.94 -24.17
N ASP A 256 7.46 -7.95 -24.79
CA ASP A 256 7.39 -6.56 -24.35
C ASP A 256 6.03 -5.93 -24.64
N ILE A 257 5.46 -6.21 -25.80
CA ILE A 257 4.11 -5.73 -26.17
C ILE A 257 3.07 -6.31 -25.21
N PHE A 258 3.18 -7.60 -24.87
CA PHE A 258 2.30 -8.27 -23.91
C PHE A 258 2.37 -7.59 -22.53
N SER A 259 3.56 -7.42 -22.00
CA SER A 259 3.79 -6.80 -20.70
C SER A 259 3.33 -5.36 -20.63
N GLN A 260 3.57 -4.58 -21.69
CA GLN A 260 3.11 -3.19 -21.81
C GLN A 260 1.57 -3.11 -21.93
N ALA A 261 0.95 -4.05 -22.65
CA ALA A 261 -0.51 -4.12 -22.78
C ALA A 261 -1.15 -4.43 -21.45
N LEU A 262 -0.62 -5.41 -20.70
CA LEU A 262 -1.09 -5.71 -19.33
C LEU A 262 -0.97 -4.50 -18.41
N LEU A 263 0.16 -3.80 -18.45
CA LEU A 263 0.37 -2.59 -17.64
C LEU A 263 -0.63 -1.47 -17.98
N LEU A 264 -0.91 -1.29 -19.30
CA LEU A 264 -1.92 -0.32 -19.73
C LEU A 264 -3.33 -0.71 -19.26
N MET A 265 -3.68 -2.00 -19.33
CA MET A 265 -4.96 -2.51 -18.85
C MET A 265 -5.07 -2.35 -17.32
N GLU A 266 -4.04 -2.70 -16.58
CA GLU A 266 -4.00 -2.58 -15.12
C GLU A 266 -4.10 -1.12 -14.65
N LYS A 267 -3.38 -0.21 -15.30
CA LYS A 267 -3.46 1.23 -15.00
C LYS A 267 -4.84 1.82 -15.27
N ASN A 268 -5.60 1.20 -16.19
CA ASN A 268 -6.90 1.68 -16.63
C ASN A 268 -8.02 0.65 -16.35
N ILE A 269 -7.86 -0.19 -15.32
CA ILE A 269 -8.80 -1.30 -15.02
C ILE A 269 -10.25 -0.84 -14.81
N HIS A 270 -10.45 0.41 -14.45
CA HIS A 270 -11.77 1.01 -14.26
C HIS A 270 -12.34 1.69 -15.52
N ILE A 271 -11.55 1.77 -16.59
CA ILE A 271 -11.91 2.37 -17.86
C ILE A 271 -11.79 1.27 -18.92
N PRO A 272 -12.88 0.80 -19.54
CA PRO A 272 -12.78 -0.20 -20.60
C PRO A 272 -12.01 0.40 -21.78
N LEU A 273 -10.76 -0.04 -21.95
CA LEU A 273 -9.93 0.32 -23.10
C LEU A 273 -10.25 -0.60 -24.26
N GLU A 274 -10.61 -0.03 -25.41
CA GLU A 274 -10.77 -0.80 -26.64
C GLU A 274 -9.41 -1.33 -27.11
N VAL A 275 -9.39 -2.55 -27.66
CA VAL A 275 -8.19 -3.20 -28.21
C VAL A 275 -7.46 -2.31 -29.22
N ALA A 276 -8.22 -1.56 -30.04
CA ALA A 276 -7.67 -0.60 -30.99
C ALA A 276 -6.88 0.54 -30.33
N VAL A 277 -7.33 1.02 -29.17
CA VAL A 277 -6.66 2.08 -28.40
C VAL A 277 -5.35 1.55 -27.81
N ILE A 278 -5.38 0.36 -27.21
CA ILE A 278 -4.17 -0.28 -26.64
C ILE A 278 -3.15 -0.53 -27.77
N ALA A 279 -3.57 -1.09 -28.90
CA ALA A 279 -2.70 -1.36 -30.04
C ALA A 279 -2.04 -0.07 -30.58
N LYS A 280 -2.82 1.02 -30.66
CA LYS A 280 -2.31 2.32 -31.10
C LYS A 280 -1.26 2.89 -30.13
N LEU A 281 -1.50 2.81 -28.81
CA LEU A 281 -0.57 3.28 -27.79
C LEU A 281 0.74 2.47 -27.80
N LEU A 282 0.65 1.17 -28.07
CA LEU A 282 1.81 0.27 -28.15
C LEU A 282 2.47 0.25 -29.54
N LYS A 283 2.01 1.08 -30.47
CA LYS A 283 2.52 1.15 -31.86
C LYS A 283 2.53 -0.20 -32.58
N CYS A 284 1.53 -1.05 -32.31
CA CYS A 284 1.31 -2.34 -32.96
C CYS A 284 -0.07 -2.40 -33.62
N SER A 285 -0.33 -3.44 -34.41
CA SER A 285 -1.67 -3.66 -34.97
C SER A 285 -2.57 -4.39 -33.96
N ALA A 286 -3.90 -4.13 -34.00
CA ALA A 286 -4.87 -4.85 -33.19
C ALA A 286 -4.75 -6.38 -33.35
N ARG A 287 -4.55 -6.85 -34.61
CA ARG A 287 -4.35 -8.27 -34.91
C ARG A 287 -3.07 -8.86 -34.29
N GLN A 288 -2.01 -8.05 -34.19
CA GLN A 288 -0.78 -8.46 -33.51
C GLN A 288 -1.01 -8.57 -31.98
N LEU A 289 -1.74 -7.61 -31.41
CA LEU A 289 -2.09 -7.63 -29.99
C LEU A 289 -2.96 -8.85 -29.67
N GLU A 290 -4.03 -9.10 -30.40
CA GLU A 290 -4.89 -10.28 -30.25
C GLU A 290 -4.11 -11.59 -30.31
N ARG A 291 -3.17 -11.71 -31.27
CA ARG A 291 -2.31 -12.91 -31.38
C ARG A 291 -1.37 -13.10 -30.18
N ILE A 292 -0.96 -12.03 -29.52
CA ILE A 292 -0.09 -12.10 -28.34
C ILE A 292 -0.87 -12.59 -27.10
N PHE A 293 -2.19 -12.34 -27.06
CA PHE A 293 -3.07 -12.76 -25.97
C PHE A 293 -3.78 -14.10 -26.23
N SER A 294 -3.63 -14.69 -27.43
CA SER A 294 -4.13 -16.01 -27.81
C SER A 294 -3.13 -17.12 -27.50
#